data_55be045c717a4c6bf1959c26601fd09b
#
_entry.id   55be045c717a4c6bf1959c26601fd09b
#
_cell.length_a   1.000
_cell.length_b   1.000
_cell.length_c   1.000
_cell.angle_alpha   90.00
_cell.angle_beta   90.00
_cell.angle_gamma   90.00
#
_symmetry.space_group_name_H-M   'P 1'
#
loop_
_entity.id
_entity.type
_entity.pdbx_description
1 polymer ?
#
loop_
_entity_poly.entity_id
_entity_poly.type
_entity_poly.pdbx_seq_one_letter_code
_entity_poly.pdbx_strand_id
1 'polypeptide(L)'
;ALADDWEATTGGLIVEGYGLSETAPVLTGAPLSAKRRHGVLGVPFPSTQLRLVSLEDDTLDVEDGQPGEIIVRGPQVFDGYLNAPEETARVFTSEGWFKTGDIGVNADGFISMADRKKELILSGGFNVYPSQVEAAIRSLPGVADVAVVGVPVADATEEVTAAIIMEEGAQRLTLEQVRQWAEKSIAHYALPRQIVFIAELPRNPMGKILRRKVAQVVREKLGR
;
A
#
# COMPACT_ATOMS: atom_id res chain seq x y z
N ALA A 1 3.12 -15.97 8.39
CA ALA A 1 2.17 -16.73 9.25
C ALA A 1 1.25 -17.61 8.41
N LEU A 2 0.21 -17.08 7.73
CA LEU A 2 -0.79 -17.93 7.02
C LEU A 2 -0.15 -18.85 5.96
N ALA A 3 0.80 -18.36 5.17
CA ALA A 3 1.51 -19.16 4.17
C ALA A 3 2.34 -20.27 4.83
N ASP A 4 3.07 -19.93 5.89
CA ASP A 4 3.91 -20.88 6.63
C ASP A 4 3.06 -21.97 7.29
N ASP A 5 1.92 -21.60 7.89
CA ASP A 5 0.99 -22.55 8.52
C ASP A 5 0.36 -23.49 7.48
N TRP A 6 0.01 -22.95 6.31
CA TRP A 6 -0.54 -23.75 5.21
C TRP A 6 0.51 -24.70 4.65
N GLU A 7 1.71 -24.24 4.40
CA GLU A 7 2.82 -25.06 3.91
C GLU A 7 3.20 -26.17 4.90
N ALA A 8 3.26 -25.84 6.20
CA ALA A 8 3.53 -26.81 7.26
C ALA A 8 2.43 -27.89 7.34
N THR A 9 1.17 -27.52 7.09
CA THR A 9 0.03 -28.44 7.17
C THR A 9 -0.11 -29.34 5.94
N THR A 10 0.16 -28.80 4.75
CA THR A 10 -0.15 -29.49 3.47
C THR A 10 1.08 -30.09 2.80
N GLY A 11 2.29 -29.64 3.16
CA GLY A 11 3.53 -29.96 2.44
C GLY A 11 3.63 -29.31 1.05
N GLY A 12 2.66 -28.46 0.69
CA GLY A 12 2.65 -27.71 -0.56
C GLY A 12 3.49 -26.44 -0.48
N LEU A 13 3.58 -25.70 -1.59
CA LEU A 13 4.26 -24.40 -1.66
C LEU A 13 3.25 -23.32 -2.07
N ILE A 14 3.22 -22.21 -1.33
CA ILE A 14 2.53 -20.99 -1.75
C ILE A 14 3.50 -20.13 -2.55
N VAL A 15 3.12 -19.80 -3.78
CA VAL A 15 3.88 -18.92 -4.66
C VAL A 15 3.07 -17.65 -4.87
N GLU A 16 3.58 -16.55 -4.33
CA GLU A 16 2.97 -15.25 -4.47
C GLU A 16 3.36 -14.63 -5.81
N GLY A 17 2.42 -13.92 -6.43
CA GLY A 17 2.64 -13.19 -7.68
C GLY A 17 1.96 -11.83 -7.64
N TYR A 18 2.47 -10.91 -8.45
CA TYR A 18 1.93 -9.56 -8.58
C TYR A 18 1.67 -9.24 -10.04
N GLY A 19 0.58 -8.52 -10.25
CA GLY A 19 0.22 -7.99 -11.55
C GLY A 19 -1.15 -7.30 -11.53
N LEU A 20 -1.56 -6.81 -12.69
CA LEU A 20 -2.77 -6.04 -12.90
C LEU A 20 -3.51 -6.59 -14.12
N SER A 21 -4.78 -6.21 -14.30
CA SER A 21 -5.52 -6.52 -15.53
C SER A 21 -4.81 -5.99 -16.77
N GLU A 22 -4.18 -4.83 -16.65
CA GLU A 22 -3.38 -4.15 -17.66
C GLU A 22 -2.09 -4.89 -18.03
N THR A 23 -1.76 -5.98 -17.32
CA THR A 23 -0.52 -6.74 -17.52
C THR A 23 -0.75 -8.24 -17.76
N ALA A 24 -1.95 -8.66 -18.07
CA ALA A 24 -2.45 -9.94 -18.58
C ALA A 24 -1.95 -11.22 -17.87
N PRO A 25 -2.09 -11.45 -16.60
CA PRO A 25 -2.23 -10.51 -15.48
C PRO A 25 -0.93 -10.33 -14.67
N VAL A 26 0.17 -11.05 -14.96
CA VAL A 26 1.32 -11.24 -14.05
C VAL A 26 2.57 -10.52 -14.52
N LEU A 27 3.19 -9.78 -13.61
CA LEU A 27 4.47 -9.06 -13.81
C LEU A 27 5.63 -9.73 -13.08
N THR A 28 5.42 -10.08 -11.82
CA THR A 28 6.44 -10.65 -10.95
C THR A 28 5.90 -11.85 -10.19
N GLY A 29 6.80 -12.69 -9.69
CA GLY A 29 6.43 -13.81 -8.86
C GLY A 29 7.57 -14.29 -7.98
N ALA A 30 7.23 -14.96 -6.89
CA ALA A 30 8.20 -15.59 -6.02
C ALA A 30 8.90 -16.76 -6.76
N PRO A 31 10.24 -16.85 -6.73
CA PRO A 31 10.95 -17.93 -7.40
C PRO A 31 10.65 -19.29 -6.72
N LEU A 32 10.49 -20.33 -7.53
CA LEU A 32 10.35 -21.72 -7.07
C LEU A 32 11.70 -22.28 -6.61
N SER A 33 12.29 -21.69 -5.58
CA SER A 33 13.61 -22.06 -5.08
C SER A 33 13.74 -21.79 -3.59
N ALA A 34 14.86 -22.21 -2.99
CA ALA A 34 15.19 -21.89 -1.60
C ALA A 34 15.34 -20.38 -1.31
N LYS A 35 15.42 -19.55 -2.34
CA LYS A 35 15.44 -18.09 -2.22
C LYS A 35 14.04 -17.46 -2.13
N ARG A 36 12.98 -18.27 -2.21
CA ARG A 36 11.61 -17.80 -2.07
C ARG A 36 11.40 -17.08 -0.73
N ARG A 37 10.71 -15.95 -0.77
CA ARG A 37 10.35 -15.15 0.41
C ARG A 37 8.84 -14.89 0.35
N HIS A 38 8.18 -14.95 1.51
CA HIS A 38 6.78 -14.53 1.64
C HIS A 38 6.67 -13.03 1.88
N GLY A 39 5.53 -12.44 1.46
CA GLY A 39 5.26 -11.03 1.65
C GLY A 39 5.99 -10.09 0.68
N VAL A 40 6.57 -10.64 -0.40
CA VAL A 40 7.18 -9.87 -1.48
C VAL A 40 6.43 -10.08 -2.78
N LEU A 41 6.51 -9.11 -3.69
CA LEU A 41 5.95 -9.24 -5.05
C LEU A 41 6.77 -10.21 -5.91
N GLY A 42 7.98 -10.54 -5.46
CA GLY A 42 8.90 -11.44 -6.13
C GLY A 42 9.87 -10.75 -7.09
N VAL A 43 10.26 -11.48 -8.14
CA VAL A 43 11.17 -11.02 -9.19
C VAL A 43 10.43 -10.94 -10.53
N PRO A 44 10.83 -10.08 -11.47
CA PRO A 44 10.17 -9.97 -12.78
C PRO A 44 10.17 -11.31 -13.54
N PHE A 45 9.07 -11.60 -14.23
CA PHE A 45 9.00 -12.71 -15.18
C PHE A 45 9.91 -12.49 -16.38
N PRO A 46 10.29 -13.54 -17.12
CA PRO A 46 11.06 -13.41 -18.34
C PRO A 46 10.46 -12.37 -19.30
N SER A 47 11.31 -11.54 -19.93
CA SER A 47 10.93 -10.45 -20.83
C SER A 47 10.16 -9.30 -20.18
N THR A 48 9.98 -9.28 -18.87
CA THR A 48 9.43 -8.17 -18.13
C THR A 48 10.56 -7.28 -17.62
N GLN A 49 10.53 -6.02 -18.02
CA GLN A 49 11.39 -4.98 -17.45
C GLN A 49 10.60 -4.23 -16.38
N LEU A 50 11.26 -3.95 -15.26
CA LEU A 50 10.66 -3.27 -14.12
C LEU A 50 11.66 -2.26 -13.57
N ARG A 51 11.19 -1.05 -13.27
CA ARG A 51 11.94 0.01 -12.59
C ARG A 51 11.11 0.53 -11.40
N LEU A 52 11.80 1.03 -10.40
CA LEU A 52 11.22 1.83 -9.33
C LEU A 52 11.67 3.27 -9.54
N VAL A 53 10.73 4.16 -9.82
CA VAL A 53 11.03 5.56 -10.16
C VAL A 53 10.49 6.52 -9.12
N SER A 54 11.06 7.71 -9.09
CA SER A 54 10.61 8.78 -8.21
C SER A 54 9.13 9.08 -8.40
N LEU A 55 8.42 9.38 -7.31
CA LEU A 55 7.00 9.75 -7.35
C LEU A 55 6.76 11.11 -8.03
N GLU A 56 7.80 11.95 -8.09
CA GLU A 56 7.77 13.31 -8.64
C GLU A 56 8.28 13.36 -10.08
N ASP A 57 9.26 12.51 -10.43
CA ASP A 57 9.89 12.47 -11.75
C ASP A 57 10.08 11.02 -12.19
N ASP A 58 9.23 10.54 -13.10
CA ASP A 58 9.24 9.15 -13.60
C ASP A 58 10.43 8.81 -14.51
N THR A 59 11.33 9.75 -14.75
CA THR A 59 12.61 9.53 -15.46
C THR A 59 13.74 9.08 -14.55
N LEU A 60 13.62 9.34 -13.23
CA LEU A 60 14.65 9.08 -12.22
C LEU A 60 14.37 7.80 -11.44
N ASP A 61 15.31 6.86 -11.49
CA ASP A 61 15.26 5.67 -10.63
C ASP A 61 15.50 6.05 -9.16
N VAL A 62 14.87 5.33 -8.25
CA VAL A 62 15.16 5.43 -6.82
C VAL A 62 16.26 4.45 -6.42
N GLU A 63 16.99 4.77 -5.36
CA GLU A 63 18.00 3.87 -4.79
C GLU A 63 17.34 2.64 -4.14
N ASP A 64 18.09 1.54 -4.05
CA ASP A 64 17.65 0.34 -3.33
C ASP A 64 17.27 0.67 -1.89
N GLY A 65 16.16 0.10 -1.43
CA GLY A 65 15.60 0.38 -0.12
C GLY A 65 14.72 1.63 -0.08
N GLN A 66 14.68 2.46 -1.12
CA GLN A 66 13.79 3.61 -1.19
C GLN A 66 12.48 3.26 -1.90
N PRO A 67 11.34 3.83 -1.47
CA PRO A 67 10.07 3.64 -2.13
C PRO A 67 10.02 4.39 -3.47
N GLY A 68 9.55 3.71 -4.52
CA GLY A 68 9.35 4.29 -5.85
C GLY A 68 8.12 3.73 -6.53
N GLU A 69 7.56 4.46 -7.48
CA GLU A 69 6.48 3.94 -8.32
C GLU A 69 7.00 2.79 -9.18
N ILE A 70 6.28 1.69 -9.18
CA ILE A 70 6.59 0.55 -10.04
C ILE A 70 6.17 0.91 -11.46
N ILE A 71 7.13 1.00 -12.38
CA ILE A 71 6.87 1.13 -13.81
C ILE A 71 7.38 -0.11 -14.55
N VAL A 72 6.66 -0.52 -15.59
CA VAL A 72 6.93 -1.80 -16.24
C VAL A 72 6.84 -1.69 -17.75
N ARG A 73 7.59 -2.57 -18.42
CA ARG A 73 7.53 -2.80 -19.85
C ARG A 73 7.67 -4.29 -20.11
N GLY A 74 6.86 -4.84 -21.01
CA GLY A 74 6.90 -6.26 -21.35
C GLY A 74 5.80 -6.64 -22.33
N PRO A 75 5.88 -7.83 -22.92
CA PRO A 75 4.93 -8.28 -23.94
C PRO A 75 3.51 -8.49 -23.41
N GLN A 76 3.33 -8.59 -22.08
CA GLN A 76 2.03 -8.75 -21.42
C GLN A 76 1.37 -7.43 -21.05
N VAL A 77 2.07 -6.30 -21.21
CA VAL A 77 1.50 -4.98 -20.94
C VAL A 77 0.54 -4.62 -22.08
N PHE A 78 -0.65 -4.16 -21.72
CA PHE A 78 -1.70 -3.78 -22.67
C PHE A 78 -1.32 -2.54 -23.51
N ASP A 79 -2.00 -2.33 -24.63
CA ASP A 79 -1.77 -1.16 -25.48
C ASP A 79 -2.50 0.10 -25.00
N GLY A 80 -3.51 -0.07 -24.12
CA GLY A 80 -4.26 1.03 -23.55
C GLY A 80 -5.71 0.70 -23.23
N TYR A 81 -6.42 1.67 -22.69
CA TYR A 81 -7.83 1.56 -22.35
C TYR A 81 -8.74 1.77 -23.57
N LEU A 82 -9.72 0.90 -23.75
CA LEU A 82 -10.66 0.93 -24.86
C LEU A 82 -11.43 2.26 -24.88
N ASN A 83 -11.39 2.97 -26.01
CA ASN A 83 -12.05 4.26 -26.21
C ASN A 83 -11.68 5.36 -25.19
N ALA A 84 -10.48 5.25 -24.54
CA ALA A 84 -10.02 6.19 -23.54
C ALA A 84 -8.56 6.61 -23.79
N PRO A 85 -8.25 7.32 -24.89
CA PRO A 85 -6.87 7.67 -25.25
C PRO A 85 -6.21 8.63 -24.25
N GLU A 86 -6.97 9.54 -23.65
CA GLU A 86 -6.42 10.46 -22.65
C GLU A 86 -6.03 9.73 -21.36
N GLU A 87 -6.84 8.76 -20.90
CA GLU A 87 -6.53 7.93 -19.74
C GLU A 87 -5.33 7.03 -20.03
N THR A 88 -5.26 6.48 -21.24
CA THR A 88 -4.10 5.71 -21.71
C THR A 88 -2.83 6.55 -21.65
N ALA A 89 -2.85 7.77 -22.19
CA ALA A 89 -1.68 8.66 -22.17
C ALA A 89 -1.21 9.02 -20.75
N ARG A 90 -2.11 9.05 -19.76
CA ARG A 90 -1.75 9.34 -18.37
C ARG A 90 -1.02 8.20 -17.67
N VAL A 91 -1.21 6.96 -18.11
CA VAL A 91 -0.62 5.78 -17.47
C VAL A 91 0.64 5.28 -18.16
N PHE A 92 1.05 5.90 -19.25
CA PHE A 92 2.33 5.63 -19.88
C PHE A 92 3.28 6.82 -19.74
N THR A 93 4.57 6.52 -19.55
CA THR A 93 5.62 7.54 -19.65
C THR A 93 5.89 7.87 -21.13
N SER A 94 6.60 8.98 -21.40
CA SER A 94 7.03 9.34 -22.76
C SER A 94 7.90 8.28 -23.43
N GLU A 95 8.56 7.44 -22.64
CA GLU A 95 9.40 6.33 -23.12
C GLU A 95 8.62 5.01 -23.28
N GLY A 96 7.30 5.01 -23.01
CA GLY A 96 6.43 3.84 -23.17
C GLY A 96 6.48 2.84 -22.00
N TRP A 97 6.85 3.28 -20.79
CA TRP A 97 6.69 2.50 -19.57
C TRP A 97 5.28 2.66 -19.01
N PHE A 98 4.65 1.55 -18.66
CA PHE A 98 3.35 1.56 -17.98
C PHE A 98 3.56 1.86 -16.49
N LYS A 99 2.87 2.89 -15.99
CA LYS A 99 2.84 3.29 -14.59
C LYS A 99 1.74 2.52 -13.87
N THR A 100 2.12 1.63 -12.95
CA THR A 100 1.15 0.76 -12.27
C THR A 100 0.31 1.50 -11.23
N GLY A 101 0.80 2.65 -10.76
CA GLY A 101 0.22 3.36 -9.63
C GLY A 101 0.46 2.68 -8.28
N ASP A 102 1.22 1.60 -8.25
CA ASP A 102 1.66 0.91 -7.04
C ASP A 102 3.09 1.34 -6.70
N ILE A 103 3.38 1.46 -5.40
CA ILE A 103 4.68 1.86 -4.89
C ILE A 103 5.35 0.63 -4.29
N GLY A 104 6.56 0.37 -4.75
CA GLY A 104 7.39 -0.73 -4.27
C GLY A 104 8.69 -0.27 -3.63
N VAL A 105 9.31 -1.19 -2.92
CA VAL A 105 10.68 -1.06 -2.40
C VAL A 105 11.46 -2.28 -2.86
N ASN A 106 12.64 -2.07 -3.45
CA ASN A 106 13.56 -3.14 -3.77
C ASN A 106 14.51 -3.39 -2.60
N ALA A 107 14.60 -4.64 -2.17
CA ALA A 107 15.57 -5.08 -1.17
C ALA A 107 16.16 -6.42 -1.59
N ASP A 108 17.48 -6.46 -1.79
CA ASP A 108 18.22 -7.67 -2.23
C ASP A 108 17.65 -8.29 -3.53
N GLY A 109 17.16 -7.47 -4.46
CA GLY A 109 16.56 -7.91 -5.72
C GLY A 109 15.12 -8.43 -5.61
N PHE A 110 14.48 -8.32 -4.45
CA PHE A 110 13.07 -8.63 -4.25
C PHE A 110 12.28 -7.34 -4.05
N ILE A 111 11.18 -7.24 -4.80
CA ILE A 111 10.28 -6.09 -4.67
C ILE A 111 9.19 -6.42 -3.66
N SER A 112 8.96 -5.53 -2.72
CA SER A 112 7.82 -5.56 -1.80
C SER A 112 6.88 -4.39 -2.07
N MET A 113 5.58 -4.59 -1.80
CA MET A 113 4.59 -3.53 -1.89
C MET A 113 4.74 -2.58 -0.70
N ALA A 114 4.89 -1.29 -0.98
CA ALA A 114 4.83 -0.27 0.06
C ALA A 114 3.41 0.29 0.22
N ASP A 115 2.82 0.79 -0.87
CA ASP A 115 1.45 1.31 -0.88
C ASP A 115 0.96 1.58 -2.31
N ARG A 116 -0.17 2.29 -2.45
CA ARG A 116 -0.65 2.82 -3.73
C ARG A 116 -0.45 4.33 -3.81
N LYS A 117 0.05 4.81 -4.94
CA LYS A 117 0.31 6.24 -5.16
C LYS A 117 -0.92 7.12 -4.87
N LYS A 118 -2.11 6.67 -5.29
CA LYS A 118 -3.39 7.39 -5.05
C LYS A 118 -3.91 7.30 -3.62
N GLU A 119 -3.31 6.48 -2.77
CA GLU A 119 -3.69 6.28 -1.37
C GLU A 119 -2.70 6.98 -0.41
N LEU A 120 -1.60 7.54 -0.94
CA LEU A 120 -0.68 8.36 -0.15
C LEU A 120 -1.40 9.54 0.50
N ILE A 121 -1.00 9.84 1.72
CA ILE A 121 -1.48 11.00 2.46
C ILE A 121 -0.41 12.09 2.39
N LEU A 122 -0.77 13.24 1.84
CA LEU A 122 0.12 14.39 1.76
C LEU A 122 0.02 15.22 3.05
N SER A 123 0.89 14.95 4.02
CA SER A 123 0.86 15.60 5.33
C SER A 123 2.10 16.44 5.55
N GLY A 124 1.91 17.77 5.61
CA GLY A 124 3.01 18.72 5.86
C GLY A 124 4.15 18.66 4.84
N GLY A 125 3.84 18.35 3.57
CA GLY A 125 4.83 18.22 2.49
C GLY A 125 5.49 16.83 2.41
N PHE A 126 5.10 15.89 3.25
CA PHE A 126 5.63 14.53 3.25
C PHE A 126 4.61 13.53 2.70
N ASN A 127 5.10 12.55 1.97
CA ASN A 127 4.33 11.37 1.58
C ASN A 127 4.24 10.40 2.77
N VAL A 128 3.05 10.24 3.33
CA VAL A 128 2.77 9.25 4.36
C VAL A 128 2.12 8.03 3.72
N TYR A 129 2.65 6.86 4.02
CA TYR A 129 2.18 5.57 3.54
C TYR A 129 1.17 4.98 4.54
N PRO A 130 -0.15 4.97 4.22
CA PRO A 130 -1.17 4.46 5.13
C PRO A 130 -0.88 3.05 5.65
N SER A 131 -0.40 2.16 4.80
CA SER A 131 -0.11 0.77 5.16
C SER A 131 0.97 0.65 6.25
N GLN A 132 1.99 1.52 6.25
CA GLN A 132 3.03 1.53 7.29
C GLN A 132 2.47 1.99 8.63
N VAL A 133 1.63 3.03 8.61
CA VAL A 133 0.96 3.53 9.83
C VAL A 133 0.00 2.49 10.38
N GLU A 134 -0.77 1.83 9.51
CA GLU A 134 -1.67 0.72 9.88
C GLU A 134 -0.90 -0.44 10.50
N ALA A 135 0.23 -0.84 9.92
CA ALA A 135 1.05 -1.93 10.45
C ALA A 135 1.57 -1.60 11.85
N ALA A 136 2.01 -0.36 12.09
CA ALA A 136 2.45 0.11 13.38
C ALA A 136 1.32 0.07 14.43
N ILE A 137 0.13 0.57 14.07
CA ILE A 137 -1.01 0.64 15.00
C ILE A 137 -1.63 -0.75 15.24
N ARG A 138 -1.70 -1.62 14.22
CA ARG A 138 -2.26 -2.97 14.33
C ARG A 138 -1.55 -3.83 15.37
N SER A 139 -0.27 -3.58 15.61
CA SER A 139 0.52 -4.28 16.63
C SER A 139 0.26 -3.81 18.06
N LEU A 140 -0.53 -2.74 18.26
CA LEU A 140 -0.87 -2.23 19.57
C LEU A 140 -1.94 -3.11 20.25
N PRO A 141 -1.69 -3.63 21.44
CA PRO A 141 -2.67 -4.45 22.17
C PRO A 141 -4.03 -3.77 22.31
N GLY A 142 -5.11 -4.52 22.08
CA GLY A 142 -6.48 -4.04 22.11
C GLY A 142 -7.00 -3.49 20.78
N VAL A 143 -6.17 -3.43 19.72
CA VAL A 143 -6.58 -3.08 18.37
C VAL A 143 -6.94 -4.35 17.59
N ALA A 144 -8.21 -4.48 17.23
CA ALA A 144 -8.68 -5.58 16.37
C ALA A 144 -8.37 -5.34 14.91
N ASP A 145 -8.58 -4.10 14.43
CA ASP A 145 -8.25 -3.70 13.06
C ASP A 145 -8.12 -2.18 12.96
N VAL A 146 -7.46 -1.70 11.89
CA VAL A 146 -7.22 -0.29 11.65
C VAL A 146 -7.15 0.01 10.17
N ALA A 147 -7.68 1.17 9.79
CA ALA A 147 -7.44 1.79 8.49
C ALA A 147 -7.00 3.24 8.69
N VAL A 148 -6.03 3.67 7.90
CA VAL A 148 -5.49 5.03 7.95
C VAL A 148 -5.86 5.77 6.67
N VAL A 149 -6.36 7.00 6.84
CA VAL A 149 -6.80 7.86 5.74
C VAL A 149 -6.34 9.29 5.95
N GLY A 150 -6.14 10.01 4.85
CA GLY A 150 -5.96 11.46 4.85
C GLY A 150 -7.31 12.16 5.02
N VAL A 151 -7.40 13.08 5.94
CA VAL A 151 -8.55 13.98 6.08
C VAL A 151 -8.10 15.38 5.63
N PRO A 152 -8.68 15.94 4.57
CA PRO A 152 -8.31 17.27 4.09
C PRO A 152 -8.46 18.34 5.19
N VAL A 153 -7.47 19.20 5.27
CA VAL A 153 -7.46 20.43 6.08
C VAL A 153 -7.15 21.62 5.18
N ALA A 154 -6.96 22.81 5.73
CA ALA A 154 -6.60 23.99 4.95
C ALA A 154 -5.28 23.78 4.17
N ASP A 155 -5.09 24.54 3.08
CA ASP A 155 -3.85 24.61 2.29
C ASP A 155 -3.43 23.31 1.55
N ALA A 156 -4.40 22.57 1.00
CA ALA A 156 -4.16 21.36 0.20
C ALA A 156 -3.32 20.28 0.91
N THR A 157 -3.29 20.28 2.24
CA THR A 157 -2.65 19.25 3.07
C THR A 157 -3.70 18.36 3.74
N GLU A 158 -3.27 17.19 4.18
CA GLU A 158 -4.12 16.20 4.85
C GLU A 158 -3.60 15.88 6.25
N GLU A 159 -4.52 15.61 7.16
CA GLU A 159 -4.20 15.04 8.47
C GLU A 159 -4.28 13.53 8.44
N VAL A 160 -3.22 12.88 8.89
CA VAL A 160 -3.19 11.42 9.07
C VAL A 160 -4.18 11.05 10.17
N THR A 161 -5.24 10.33 9.81
CA THR A 161 -6.31 9.92 10.74
C THR A 161 -6.45 8.41 10.74
N ALA A 162 -6.39 7.79 11.93
CA ALA A 162 -6.58 6.36 12.09
C ALA A 162 -8.03 6.03 12.51
N ALA A 163 -8.70 5.22 11.71
CA ALA A 163 -9.99 4.61 12.04
C ALA A 163 -9.72 3.24 12.68
N ILE A 164 -10.03 3.09 13.97
CA ILE A 164 -9.64 1.94 14.78
C ILE A 164 -10.87 1.15 15.18
N ILE A 165 -10.79 -0.17 15.02
CA ILE A 165 -11.69 -1.14 15.64
C ILE A 165 -10.98 -1.69 16.88
N MET A 166 -11.62 -1.60 18.03
CA MET A 166 -11.11 -2.17 19.27
C MET A 166 -11.50 -3.64 19.40
N GLU A 167 -10.66 -4.42 20.05
CA GLU A 167 -11.04 -5.77 20.50
C GLU A 167 -12.20 -5.70 21.49
N GLU A 168 -13.00 -6.75 21.55
CA GLU A 168 -14.13 -6.83 22.48
C GLU A 168 -13.64 -6.77 23.94
N GLY A 169 -14.23 -5.89 24.72
CA GLY A 169 -13.84 -5.66 26.11
C GLY A 169 -12.55 -4.85 26.31
N ALA A 170 -11.83 -4.49 25.24
CA ALA A 170 -10.64 -3.66 25.37
C ALA A 170 -10.98 -2.22 25.75
N GLN A 171 -10.12 -1.62 26.57
CA GLN A 171 -10.25 -0.20 26.93
C GLN A 171 -9.90 0.67 25.73
N ARG A 172 -10.70 1.72 25.48
CA ARG A 172 -10.42 2.69 24.42
C ARG A 172 -9.07 3.36 24.62
N LEU A 173 -8.31 3.40 23.56
CA LEU A 173 -7.00 4.04 23.50
C LEU A 173 -7.15 5.57 23.38
N THR A 174 -6.20 6.29 23.95
CA THR A 174 -6.04 7.72 23.67
C THR A 174 -5.16 7.95 22.43
N LEU A 175 -5.27 9.11 21.80
CA LEU A 175 -4.38 9.49 20.68
C LEU A 175 -2.91 9.41 21.11
N GLU A 176 -2.59 9.87 22.31
CA GLU A 176 -1.24 9.84 22.85
C GLU A 176 -0.67 8.42 22.95
N GLN A 177 -1.44 7.46 23.46
CA GLN A 177 -1.03 6.05 23.53
C GLN A 177 -0.77 5.46 22.14
N VAL A 178 -1.63 5.76 21.14
CA VAL A 178 -1.44 5.31 19.77
C VAL A 178 -0.17 5.92 19.17
N ARG A 179 0.08 7.20 19.37
CA ARG A 179 1.28 7.90 18.89
C ARG A 179 2.56 7.36 19.52
N GLN A 180 2.61 7.25 20.85
CA GLN A 180 3.77 6.70 21.57
C GLN A 180 4.11 5.26 21.15
N TRP A 181 3.10 4.48 20.81
CA TRP A 181 3.33 3.14 20.30
C TRP A 181 3.89 3.16 18.88
N ALA A 182 3.25 3.90 17.98
CA ALA A 182 3.60 3.95 16.57
C ALA A 182 4.97 4.61 16.33
N GLU A 183 5.37 5.58 17.14
CA GLU A 183 6.66 6.27 17.06
C GLU A 183 7.88 5.33 17.18
N LYS A 184 7.68 4.13 17.72
CA LYS A 184 8.73 3.11 17.79
C LYS A 184 9.14 2.55 16.43
N SER A 185 8.28 2.69 15.41
CA SER A 185 8.45 2.04 14.10
C SER A 185 8.22 2.95 12.89
N ILE A 186 7.62 4.14 13.08
CA ILE A 186 7.39 5.10 11.99
C ILE A 186 7.88 6.49 12.35
N ALA A 187 8.18 7.29 11.33
CA ALA A 187 8.65 8.65 11.51
C ALA A 187 7.58 9.58 12.12
N HIS A 188 8.02 10.60 12.86
CA HIS A 188 7.14 11.52 13.58
C HIS A 188 6.11 12.23 12.67
N TYR A 189 6.48 12.56 11.42
CA TYR A 189 5.58 13.21 10.47
C TYR A 189 4.43 12.29 10.03
N ALA A 190 4.61 10.95 10.10
CA ALA A 190 3.61 9.95 9.74
C ALA A 190 2.67 9.58 10.89
N LEU A 191 2.93 10.06 12.11
CA LEU A 191 2.10 9.77 13.27
C LEU A 191 0.68 10.33 13.10
N PRO A 192 -0.36 9.60 13.51
CA PRO A 192 -1.74 10.09 13.45
C PRO A 192 -1.93 11.40 14.20
N ARG A 193 -2.66 12.31 13.58
CA ARG A 193 -3.13 13.56 14.20
C ARG A 193 -4.46 13.38 14.90
N GLN A 194 -5.23 12.40 14.42
CA GLN A 194 -6.55 12.08 14.97
C GLN A 194 -6.79 10.57 14.97
N ILE A 195 -7.62 10.10 15.89
CA ILE A 195 -8.15 8.75 15.91
C ILE A 195 -9.66 8.78 15.97
N VAL A 196 -10.31 7.83 15.29
CA VAL A 196 -11.76 7.67 15.29
C VAL A 196 -12.07 6.19 15.54
N PHE A 197 -12.95 5.90 16.50
CA PHE A 197 -13.40 4.52 16.74
C PHE A 197 -14.62 4.21 15.90
N ILE A 198 -14.56 3.09 15.19
CA ILE A 198 -15.63 2.58 14.32
C ILE A 198 -15.94 1.13 14.65
N ALA A 199 -17.16 0.69 14.37
CA ALA A 199 -17.58 -0.67 14.63
C ALA A 199 -17.07 -1.65 13.56
N GLU A 200 -16.98 -1.18 12.32
CA GLU A 200 -16.54 -1.99 11.19
C GLU A 200 -15.79 -1.14 10.15
N LEU A 201 -14.87 -1.76 9.43
CA LEU A 201 -14.20 -1.17 8.27
C LEU A 201 -14.94 -1.53 6.99
N PRO A 202 -15.38 -0.53 6.18
CA PRO A 202 -15.94 -0.80 4.87
C PRO A 202 -14.98 -1.62 3.99
N ARG A 203 -15.45 -2.78 3.53
CA ARG A 203 -14.67 -3.69 2.67
C ARG A 203 -15.44 -4.04 1.41
N ASN A 204 -14.72 -4.41 0.36
CA ASN A 204 -15.32 -5.02 -0.82
C ASN A 204 -15.60 -6.51 -0.57
N PRO A 205 -16.31 -7.23 -1.48
CA PRO A 205 -16.58 -8.66 -1.34
C PRO A 205 -15.33 -9.54 -1.22
N MET A 206 -14.18 -9.05 -1.67
CA MET A 206 -12.88 -9.74 -1.56
C MET A 206 -12.14 -9.43 -0.24
N GLY A 207 -12.79 -8.72 0.70
CA GLY A 207 -12.22 -8.36 1.98
C GLY A 207 -11.29 -7.13 1.99
N LYS A 208 -11.04 -6.50 0.82
CA LYS A 208 -10.16 -5.33 0.74
C LYS A 208 -10.85 -4.08 1.30
N ILE A 209 -10.13 -3.33 2.15
CA ILE A 209 -10.60 -2.06 2.73
C ILE A 209 -10.88 -1.03 1.62
N LEU A 210 -12.05 -0.42 1.68
CA LEU A 210 -12.47 0.65 0.78
C LEU A 210 -12.12 2.02 1.40
N ARG A 211 -10.84 2.46 1.28
CA ARG A 211 -10.32 3.66 1.95
C ARG A 211 -11.16 4.91 1.70
N ARG A 212 -11.71 5.10 0.49
CA ARG A 212 -12.61 6.23 0.19
C ARG A 212 -13.85 6.23 1.08
N LYS A 213 -14.44 5.06 1.35
CA LYS A 213 -15.58 4.92 2.26
C LYS A 213 -15.17 5.12 3.71
N VAL A 214 -14.00 4.62 4.10
CA VAL A 214 -13.43 4.90 5.43
C VAL A 214 -13.24 6.39 5.63
N ALA A 215 -12.65 7.10 4.67
CA ALA A 215 -12.47 8.56 4.75
C ALA A 215 -13.79 9.32 4.88
N GLN A 216 -14.86 8.85 4.21
CA GLN A 216 -16.20 9.43 4.37
C GLN A 216 -16.72 9.23 5.80
N VAL A 217 -16.70 8.00 6.32
CA VAL A 217 -17.13 7.69 7.69
C VAL A 217 -16.34 8.50 8.72
N VAL A 218 -15.04 8.62 8.53
CA VAL A 218 -14.16 9.40 9.40
C VAL A 218 -14.57 10.88 9.39
N ARG A 219 -14.78 11.49 8.22
CA ARG A 219 -15.23 12.89 8.12
C ARG A 219 -16.57 13.13 8.81
N GLU A 220 -17.54 12.26 8.57
CA GLU A 220 -18.86 12.34 9.23
C GLU A 220 -18.72 12.31 10.76
N LYS A 221 -17.88 11.45 11.30
CA LYS A 221 -17.64 11.36 12.75
C LYS A 221 -16.86 12.56 13.33
N LEU A 222 -16.06 13.23 12.51
CA LEU A 222 -15.34 14.45 12.89
C LEU A 222 -16.18 15.72 12.67
N GLY A 223 -17.38 15.61 12.09
CA GLY A 223 -18.24 16.76 11.78
C GLY A 223 -17.72 17.61 10.62
N ARG A 224 -17.02 16.99 9.69
CA ARG A 224 -16.39 17.63 8.51
C ARG A 224 -16.97 17.13 7.19
#